data_e0d6be524bbdb38ed9e27acae5b54612
#
_entry.id   e0d6be524bbdb38ed9e27acae5b54612
#
_cell.length_a   1.000
_cell.length_b   1.000
_cell.length_c   1.000
_cell.angle_alpha   90.00
_cell.angle_beta   90.00
_cell.angle_gamma   90.00
#
_symmetry.space_group_name_H-M   'P 1'
#
loop_
_entity.id
_entity.type
_entity.pdbx_description
1 polymer ?
#
loop_
_entity_poly.entity_id
_entity_poly.type
_entity_poly.pdbx_seq_one_letter_code
_entity_poly.pdbx_strand_id
1 'polypeptide(L)'
;MSHYSEQFLKQNPLAVLGVLRDLQKGEVPLRISWSNNQFISKILDASQERLVIDLGSQEYENRAALKAENIAVMAETQGAKVEFVLSRLELSEYQGLPAFVTPLPTNLWFVQRREYFRISAPLHPAYFCNAKMPDKKEIRFRLFDLSLGGMGALMDTPKPDGLVEGMRFTQIELDMGGWGRFYFDAQLIAISERTVVDSKNETITTPRLSFRFLNVGPGAERELQRI
;
A
#
# COMPACT_ATOMS: atom_id res chain seq x y z
N MET A 1 -13.29 -3.48 -11.64
CA MET A 1 -12.37 -4.63 -11.73
C MET A 1 -10.96 -4.14 -11.75
N SER A 2 -10.12 -4.66 -10.87
CA SER A 2 -8.70 -4.33 -10.86
C SER A 2 -8.03 -5.02 -12.05
N HIS A 3 -7.41 -4.23 -12.92
CA HIS A 3 -6.69 -4.76 -14.08
C HIS A 3 -5.22 -5.01 -13.70
N TYR A 4 -4.99 -6.10 -12.98
CA TYR A 4 -3.64 -6.55 -12.68
C TYR A 4 -3.12 -7.50 -13.76
N SER A 5 -1.78 -7.60 -13.87
CA SER A 5 -1.15 -8.60 -14.71
C SER A 5 -1.49 -10.02 -14.21
N GLU A 6 -1.72 -10.95 -15.13
CA GLU A 6 -2.05 -12.35 -14.80
C GLU A 6 -1.02 -13.05 -13.93
N GLN A 7 0.23 -12.58 -13.93
CA GLN A 7 1.28 -13.12 -13.05
C GLN A 7 0.93 -13.01 -11.56
N PHE A 8 0.05 -12.10 -11.18
CA PHE A 8 -0.40 -11.91 -9.80
C PHE A 8 -1.66 -12.71 -9.46
N LEU A 9 -2.24 -13.40 -10.43
CA LEU A 9 -3.45 -14.19 -10.23
C LEU A 9 -3.13 -15.59 -9.74
N LYS A 10 -3.73 -15.98 -8.61
CA LYS A 10 -3.69 -17.33 -8.08
C LYS A 10 -5.02 -18.01 -8.31
N GLN A 11 -5.02 -19.14 -9.00
CA GLN A 11 -6.20 -19.95 -9.32
C GLN A 11 -6.08 -21.38 -8.77
N ASN A 12 -4.89 -21.82 -8.42
CA ASN A 12 -4.71 -23.11 -7.77
C ASN A 12 -5.32 -23.09 -6.37
N PRO A 13 -6.25 -24.01 -6.02
CA PRO A 13 -6.91 -24.02 -4.72
C PRO A 13 -5.95 -24.04 -3.52
N LEU A 14 -4.85 -24.77 -3.59
CA LEU A 14 -3.87 -24.81 -2.51
C LEU A 14 -3.11 -23.48 -2.38
N ALA A 15 -2.80 -22.84 -3.49
CA ALA A 15 -2.17 -21.52 -3.47
C ALA A 15 -3.09 -20.44 -2.87
N VAL A 16 -4.36 -20.46 -3.25
CA VAL A 16 -5.40 -19.60 -2.67
C VAL A 16 -5.52 -19.83 -1.16
N LEU A 17 -5.65 -21.09 -0.75
CA LEU A 17 -5.73 -21.46 0.67
C LEU A 17 -4.49 -21.02 1.45
N GLY A 18 -3.30 -21.15 0.88
CA GLY A 18 -2.06 -20.70 1.50
C GLY A 18 -2.07 -19.22 1.82
N VAL A 19 -2.52 -18.37 0.88
CA VAL A 19 -2.65 -16.93 1.10
C VAL A 19 -3.66 -16.62 2.21
N LEU A 20 -4.84 -17.28 2.18
CA LEU A 20 -5.88 -17.06 3.18
C LEU A 20 -5.42 -17.47 4.58
N ARG A 21 -4.66 -18.55 4.71
CA ARG A 21 -4.08 -18.98 5.99
C ARG A 21 -3.02 -18.02 6.50
N ASP A 22 -2.23 -17.44 5.63
CA ASP A 22 -1.25 -16.42 5.99
C ASP A 22 -1.95 -15.15 6.52
N LEU A 23 -3.04 -14.74 5.89
CA LEU A 23 -3.87 -13.63 6.37
C LEU A 23 -4.49 -13.93 7.74
N GLN A 24 -4.97 -15.15 7.95
CA GLN A 24 -5.50 -15.60 9.25
C GLN A 24 -4.42 -15.53 10.33
N LYS A 25 -3.26 -16.11 10.06
CA LYS A 25 -2.14 -16.19 10.99
C LYS A 25 -1.61 -14.82 11.40
N GLY A 26 -1.57 -13.89 10.45
CA GLY A 26 -1.16 -12.52 10.68
C GLY A 26 -2.26 -11.63 11.25
N GLU A 27 -3.46 -12.15 11.48
CA GLU A 27 -4.65 -11.39 11.91
C GLU A 27 -4.88 -10.14 11.05
N VAL A 28 -4.66 -10.28 9.74
CA VAL A 28 -4.72 -9.16 8.80
C VAL A 28 -6.16 -8.68 8.61
N PRO A 29 -6.44 -7.39 8.78
CA PRO A 29 -7.77 -6.84 8.55
C PRO A 29 -8.21 -7.03 7.10
N LEU A 30 -9.46 -7.45 6.91
CA LEU A 30 -10.11 -7.55 5.62
C LEU A 30 -11.10 -6.41 5.45
N ARG A 31 -11.02 -5.71 4.34
CA ARG A 31 -12.07 -4.77 3.93
C ARG A 31 -13.08 -5.51 3.08
N ILE A 32 -14.29 -5.64 3.59
CA ILE A 32 -15.41 -6.29 2.93
C ILE A 32 -16.28 -5.20 2.33
N SER A 33 -16.57 -5.27 1.03
CA SER A 33 -17.36 -4.23 0.37
C SER A 33 -18.29 -4.78 -0.71
N TRP A 34 -19.46 -4.16 -0.82
CA TRP A 34 -20.46 -4.42 -1.86
C TRP A 34 -21.31 -3.17 -2.03
N SER A 35 -21.65 -2.83 -3.26
CA SER A 35 -22.35 -1.58 -3.56
C SER A 35 -21.73 -0.40 -2.82
N ASN A 36 -22.49 0.30 -1.98
CA ASN A 36 -22.02 1.43 -1.18
C ASN A 36 -21.77 1.06 0.29
N ASN A 37 -21.69 -0.23 0.61
CA ASN A 37 -21.49 -0.72 1.97
C ASN A 37 -20.07 -1.27 2.13
N GLN A 38 -19.52 -1.12 3.31
CA GLN A 38 -18.24 -1.73 3.68
C GLN A 38 -18.13 -1.94 5.20
N PHE A 39 -17.38 -2.95 5.60
CA PHE A 39 -16.96 -3.13 6.99
C PHE A 39 -15.61 -3.83 7.04
N ILE A 40 -15.00 -3.84 8.22
CA ILE A 40 -13.72 -4.52 8.46
C ILE A 40 -14.00 -5.85 9.16
N SER A 41 -13.35 -6.89 8.67
CA SER A 41 -13.43 -8.24 9.19
C SER A 41 -12.04 -8.85 9.34
N LYS A 42 -11.97 -10.11 9.70
CA LYS A 42 -10.75 -10.92 9.70
C LYS A 42 -11.10 -12.38 9.42
N ILE A 43 -10.13 -13.16 8.96
CA ILE A 43 -10.30 -14.59 8.75
C ILE A 43 -10.21 -15.29 10.10
N LEU A 44 -11.24 -16.04 10.45
CA LEU A 44 -11.27 -16.87 11.65
C LEU A 44 -10.78 -18.29 11.36
N ASP A 45 -11.08 -18.82 10.19
CA ASP A 45 -10.64 -20.14 9.74
C ASP A 45 -10.66 -20.24 8.22
N ALA A 46 -9.76 -21.02 7.66
CA ALA A 46 -9.72 -21.32 6.23
C ALA A 46 -9.33 -22.78 6.01
N SER A 47 -10.16 -23.50 5.28
CA SER A 47 -9.95 -24.88 4.87
C SER A 47 -10.24 -25.03 3.38
N GLN A 48 -9.96 -26.19 2.80
CA GLN A 48 -10.29 -26.44 1.39
C GLN A 48 -11.79 -26.33 1.09
N GLU A 49 -12.63 -26.51 2.10
CA GLU A 49 -14.08 -26.54 1.96
C GLU A 49 -14.74 -25.20 2.20
N ARG A 50 -14.17 -24.37 3.10
CA ARG A 50 -14.81 -23.13 3.54
C ARG A 50 -13.84 -22.08 4.05
N LEU A 51 -14.29 -20.85 3.95
CA LEU A 51 -13.69 -19.68 4.57
C LEU A 51 -14.67 -19.16 5.64
N VAL A 52 -14.15 -18.93 6.84
CA VAL A 52 -14.91 -18.35 7.97
C VAL A 52 -14.33 -16.98 8.27
N ILE A 53 -15.17 -15.96 8.23
CA ILE A 53 -14.79 -14.58 8.54
C ILE A 53 -15.65 -14.01 9.66
N ASP A 54 -15.11 -13.03 10.37
CA ASP A 54 -15.79 -12.38 11.48
C ASP A 54 -16.91 -11.46 10.99
N LEU A 55 -17.90 -11.24 11.87
CA LEU A 55 -18.96 -10.26 11.63
C LEU A 55 -18.39 -8.84 11.65
N GLY A 56 -19.06 -7.91 10.97
CA GLY A 56 -18.81 -6.48 11.13
C GLY A 56 -19.34 -5.96 12.46
N SER A 57 -18.93 -4.78 12.86
CA SER A 57 -19.30 -4.15 14.12
C SER A 57 -20.77 -3.69 14.18
N GLN A 58 -21.39 -3.49 13.02
CA GLN A 58 -22.76 -2.98 12.90
C GLN A 58 -23.71 -4.07 12.40
N GLU A 59 -24.79 -4.31 13.16
CA GLU A 59 -25.74 -5.37 12.83
C GLU A 59 -26.43 -5.16 11.48
N TYR A 60 -26.75 -3.90 11.14
CA TYR A 60 -27.39 -3.61 9.85
C TYR A 60 -26.48 -3.93 8.65
N GLU A 61 -25.17 -3.73 8.80
CA GLU A 61 -24.18 -4.11 7.79
C GLU A 61 -24.10 -5.65 7.65
N ASN A 62 -24.11 -6.36 8.77
CA ASN A 62 -24.09 -7.82 8.78
C ASN A 62 -25.33 -8.39 8.08
N ARG A 63 -26.50 -7.83 8.33
CA ARG A 63 -27.74 -8.24 7.65
C ARG A 63 -27.71 -7.95 6.15
N ALA A 64 -27.20 -6.79 5.76
CA ALA A 64 -27.06 -6.42 4.36
C ALA A 64 -26.04 -7.35 3.64
N ALA A 65 -24.95 -7.72 4.30
CA ALA A 65 -23.95 -8.63 3.76
C ALA A 65 -24.52 -10.01 3.40
N LEU A 66 -25.45 -10.53 4.17
CA LEU A 66 -26.10 -11.82 3.91
C LEU A 66 -26.96 -11.82 2.63
N LYS A 67 -27.38 -10.65 2.17
CA LYS A 67 -28.18 -10.47 0.94
C LYS A 67 -27.32 -10.08 -0.26
N ALA A 68 -26.06 -9.75 -0.03
CA ALA A 68 -25.15 -9.29 -1.07
C ALA A 68 -24.61 -10.45 -1.90
N GLU A 69 -24.34 -10.17 -3.16
CA GLU A 69 -23.63 -11.07 -4.08
C GLU A 69 -22.37 -10.37 -4.59
N ASN A 70 -21.36 -11.14 -4.99
CA ASN A 70 -20.11 -10.62 -5.49
C ASN A 70 -19.46 -9.61 -4.55
N ILE A 71 -19.21 -10.07 -3.34
CA ILE A 71 -18.62 -9.26 -2.27
C ILE A 71 -17.13 -9.16 -2.49
N ALA A 72 -16.64 -7.94 -2.65
CA ALA A 72 -15.22 -7.67 -2.81
C ALA A 72 -14.50 -7.72 -1.45
N VAL A 73 -13.37 -8.38 -1.42
CA VAL A 73 -12.50 -8.43 -0.24
C VAL A 73 -11.12 -7.92 -0.60
N MET A 74 -10.59 -7.04 0.24
CA MET A 74 -9.27 -6.45 0.07
C MET A 74 -8.51 -6.52 1.39
N ALA A 75 -7.22 -6.88 1.30
CA ALA A 75 -6.29 -6.87 2.43
C ALA A 75 -4.91 -6.37 1.98
N GLU A 76 -4.17 -5.78 2.89
CA GLU A 76 -2.78 -5.41 2.67
C GLU A 76 -1.91 -6.08 3.71
N THR A 77 -0.87 -6.77 3.27
CA THR A 77 0.05 -7.48 4.16
C THR A 77 1.46 -7.47 3.60
N GLN A 78 2.43 -7.08 4.42
CA GLN A 78 3.87 -7.11 4.07
C GLN A 78 4.19 -6.49 2.69
N GLY A 79 3.51 -5.38 2.36
CA GLY A 79 3.68 -4.70 1.09
C GLY A 79 2.95 -5.32 -0.10
N ALA A 80 2.25 -6.42 0.09
CA ALA A 80 1.39 -7.03 -0.90
C ALA A 80 -0.06 -6.59 -0.73
N LYS A 81 -0.78 -6.51 -1.84
CA LYS A 81 -2.22 -6.28 -1.87
C LYS A 81 -2.91 -7.57 -2.27
N VAL A 82 -3.85 -8.01 -1.46
CA VAL A 82 -4.66 -9.20 -1.70
C VAL A 82 -6.07 -8.76 -2.04
N GLU A 83 -6.60 -9.25 -3.16
CA GLU A 83 -7.99 -9.00 -3.58
C GLU A 83 -8.64 -10.30 -4.05
N PHE A 84 -9.87 -10.50 -3.63
CA PHE A 84 -10.71 -11.59 -4.14
C PHE A 84 -12.18 -11.23 -4.01
N VAL A 85 -13.04 -12.02 -4.65
CA VAL A 85 -14.48 -11.84 -4.62
C VAL A 85 -15.11 -13.10 -4.04
N LEU A 86 -16.00 -12.90 -3.06
CA LEU A 86 -16.84 -13.95 -2.49
C LEU A 86 -18.21 -13.89 -3.15
N SER A 87 -18.75 -15.04 -3.51
CA SER A 87 -20.05 -15.13 -4.18
C SER A 87 -21.19 -14.73 -3.25
N ARG A 88 -21.21 -15.26 -2.04
CA ARG A 88 -22.27 -15.06 -1.05
C ARG A 88 -21.80 -15.48 0.34
N LEU A 89 -22.26 -14.78 1.36
CA LEU A 89 -22.02 -15.12 2.76
C LEU A 89 -23.25 -15.80 3.38
N GLU A 90 -23.00 -16.76 4.24
CA GLU A 90 -24.03 -17.40 5.08
C GLU A 90 -23.68 -17.20 6.56
N LEU A 91 -24.70 -17.03 7.39
CA LEU A 91 -24.51 -16.95 8.82
C LEU A 91 -24.39 -18.34 9.42
N SER A 92 -23.36 -18.55 10.25
CA SER A 92 -23.09 -19.79 10.93
C SER A 92 -22.43 -19.50 12.28
N GLU A 93 -21.87 -20.53 12.91
CA GLU A 93 -21.14 -20.42 14.16
C GLU A 93 -19.69 -20.89 13.97
N TYR A 94 -18.77 -20.25 14.67
CA TYR A 94 -17.40 -20.68 14.80
C TYR A 94 -16.97 -20.55 16.27
N GLN A 95 -16.58 -21.67 16.88
CA GLN A 95 -16.22 -21.74 18.30
C GLN A 95 -17.30 -21.14 19.24
N GLY A 96 -18.56 -21.41 18.94
CA GLY A 96 -19.69 -20.94 19.74
C GLY A 96 -20.14 -19.51 19.51
N LEU A 97 -19.49 -18.77 18.57
CA LEU A 97 -19.85 -17.40 18.23
C LEU A 97 -20.36 -17.29 16.80
N PRO A 98 -21.27 -16.34 16.51
CA PRO A 98 -21.73 -16.11 15.16
C PRO A 98 -20.59 -15.70 14.23
N ALA A 99 -20.59 -16.22 13.02
CA ALA A 99 -19.60 -15.90 11.99
C ALA A 99 -20.20 -16.04 10.60
N PHE A 100 -19.57 -15.44 9.60
CA PHE A 100 -19.89 -15.67 8.20
C PHE A 100 -19.09 -16.84 7.64
N VAL A 101 -19.75 -17.67 6.86
CA VAL A 101 -19.17 -18.81 6.18
C VAL A 101 -19.43 -18.70 4.69
N THR A 102 -18.43 -19.03 3.87
CA THR A 102 -18.51 -18.98 2.42
C THR A 102 -17.56 -20.01 1.81
N PRO A 103 -17.80 -20.50 0.58
CA PRO A 103 -16.80 -21.26 -0.15
C PRO A 103 -15.56 -20.42 -0.39
N LEU A 104 -14.41 -21.07 -0.59
CA LEU A 104 -13.19 -20.37 -0.98
C LEU A 104 -13.37 -19.66 -2.33
N PRO A 105 -12.75 -18.47 -2.49
CA PRO A 105 -12.72 -17.84 -3.80
C PRO A 105 -11.96 -18.71 -4.80
N THR A 106 -12.39 -18.71 -6.05
CA THR A 106 -11.71 -19.44 -7.13
C THR A 106 -10.49 -18.69 -7.66
N ASN A 107 -10.54 -17.37 -7.60
CA ASN A 107 -9.49 -16.47 -8.05
C ASN A 107 -9.08 -15.56 -6.90
N LEU A 108 -7.77 -15.38 -6.75
CA LEU A 108 -7.22 -14.47 -5.76
C LEU A 108 -6.06 -13.71 -6.38
N TRP A 109 -6.10 -12.38 -6.28
CA TRP A 109 -5.03 -11.51 -6.71
C TRP A 109 -4.08 -11.25 -5.54
N PHE A 110 -2.83 -11.68 -5.71
CA PHE A 110 -1.74 -11.40 -4.78
C PHE A 110 -0.73 -10.51 -5.46
N VAL A 111 -0.85 -9.18 -5.23
CA VAL A 111 -0.10 -8.18 -5.99
C VAL A 111 1.07 -7.69 -5.18
N GLN A 112 2.24 -8.24 -5.47
CA GLN A 112 3.53 -7.84 -4.89
C GLN A 112 4.35 -7.15 -5.97
N ARG A 113 4.21 -5.83 -6.11
CA ARG A 113 4.96 -5.04 -7.10
C ARG A 113 6.26 -4.46 -6.55
N ARG A 114 6.34 -4.35 -5.21
CA ARG A 114 7.50 -3.73 -4.55
C ARG A 114 8.58 -4.76 -4.34
N GLU A 115 9.75 -4.48 -4.87
CA GLU A 115 10.94 -5.30 -4.65
C GLU A 115 11.56 -5.03 -3.27
N TYR A 116 11.36 -3.82 -2.75
CA TYR A 116 11.99 -3.37 -1.52
C TYR A 116 10.97 -2.89 -0.50
N PHE A 117 11.29 -3.16 0.76
CA PHE A 117 10.54 -2.62 1.89
C PHE A 117 10.67 -1.09 1.92
N ARG A 118 9.61 -0.41 2.32
CA ARG A 118 9.59 1.05 2.46
C ARG A 118 9.44 1.43 3.91
N ILE A 119 10.22 2.42 4.32
CA ILE A 119 10.09 3.06 5.62
C ILE A 119 9.47 4.45 5.44
N SER A 120 8.59 4.83 6.34
CA SER A 120 8.02 6.17 6.36
C SER A 120 8.99 7.13 7.05
N ALA A 121 9.19 8.31 6.47
CA ALA A 121 9.97 9.34 7.12
C ALA A 121 9.20 9.96 8.30
N PRO A 122 9.89 10.39 9.36
CA PRO A 122 9.24 11.06 10.47
C PRO A 122 8.69 12.43 10.05
N LEU A 123 7.62 12.85 10.71
CA LEU A 123 7.09 14.21 10.53
C LEU A 123 7.95 15.26 11.22
N HIS A 124 8.54 14.89 12.34
CA HIS A 124 9.40 15.77 13.15
C HIS A 124 10.55 14.96 13.77
N PRO A 125 11.81 15.34 13.51
CA PRO A 125 12.23 16.32 12.52
C PRO A 125 11.99 15.82 11.09
N ALA A 126 11.57 16.71 10.20
CA ALA A 126 11.42 16.37 8.79
C ALA A 126 12.78 16.24 8.11
N TYR A 127 12.88 15.31 7.16
CA TYR A 127 14.07 15.15 6.32
C TYR A 127 13.82 15.76 4.95
N PHE A 128 14.86 16.38 4.39
CA PHE A 128 14.74 17.14 3.15
C PHE A 128 15.69 16.64 2.08
N CYS A 129 15.23 16.76 0.85
CA CYS A 129 16.02 16.50 -0.34
C CYS A 129 16.26 17.80 -1.09
N ASN A 130 17.48 17.99 -1.59
CA ASN A 130 17.85 19.12 -2.43
C ASN A 130 18.34 18.58 -3.77
N ALA A 131 17.78 19.10 -4.85
CA ALA A 131 18.14 18.72 -6.20
C ALA A 131 18.30 19.95 -7.08
N LYS A 132 19.01 19.78 -8.20
CA LYS A 132 19.18 20.83 -9.21
C LYS A 132 18.43 20.49 -10.47
N MET A 133 17.62 21.43 -10.93
CA MET A 133 16.98 21.37 -12.23
C MET A 133 18.01 21.58 -13.37
N PRO A 134 17.70 21.20 -14.62
CA PRO A 134 18.59 21.44 -15.77
C PRO A 134 18.99 22.91 -15.96
N ASP A 135 18.13 23.83 -15.57
CA ASP A 135 18.41 25.29 -15.59
C ASP A 135 19.26 25.79 -14.39
N LYS A 136 19.78 24.84 -13.59
CA LYS A 136 20.55 25.05 -12.35
C LYS A 136 19.77 25.64 -11.17
N LYS A 137 18.48 25.82 -11.28
CA LYS A 137 17.64 26.19 -10.14
C LYS A 137 17.60 25.04 -9.13
N GLU A 138 17.72 25.38 -7.87
CA GLU A 138 17.60 24.41 -6.79
C GLU A 138 16.13 24.20 -6.44
N ILE A 139 15.78 22.93 -6.22
CA ILE A 139 14.47 22.54 -5.70
C ILE A 139 14.66 21.76 -4.40
N ARG A 140 13.75 21.99 -3.48
CA ARG A 140 13.72 21.32 -2.18
C ARG A 140 12.41 20.62 -1.99
N PHE A 141 12.45 19.39 -1.50
CA PHE A 141 11.25 18.64 -1.16
C PHE A 141 11.48 17.82 0.11
N ARG A 142 10.39 17.50 0.78
CA ARG A 142 10.41 16.77 2.04
C ARG A 142 10.31 15.27 1.78
N LEU A 143 11.17 14.48 2.42
CA LEU A 143 11.10 13.02 2.34
C LEU A 143 9.79 12.52 2.96
N PHE A 144 9.09 11.66 2.24
CA PHE A 144 7.88 10.99 2.70
C PHE A 144 8.12 9.53 3.05
N ASP A 145 8.74 8.79 2.15
CA ASP A 145 9.17 7.41 2.38
C ASP A 145 10.47 7.10 1.65
N LEU A 146 11.13 6.04 2.08
CA LEU A 146 12.43 5.61 1.56
C LEU A 146 12.49 4.09 1.46
N SER A 147 13.12 3.60 0.39
CA SER A 147 13.45 2.19 0.21
C SER A 147 14.83 2.08 -0.47
N LEU A 148 15.34 0.86 -0.60
CA LEU A 148 16.59 0.64 -1.35
C LEU A 148 16.46 0.99 -2.84
N GLY A 149 15.26 0.96 -3.38
CA GLY A 149 15.01 1.23 -4.81
C GLY A 149 14.67 2.68 -5.13
N GLY A 150 14.29 3.49 -4.14
CA GLY A 150 13.87 4.86 -4.40
C GLY A 150 13.27 5.57 -3.20
N MET A 151 12.67 6.72 -3.46
CA MET A 151 12.04 7.53 -2.43
C MET A 151 10.76 8.20 -2.93
N GLY A 152 9.84 8.45 -2.00
CA GLY A 152 8.72 9.35 -2.19
C GLY A 152 8.98 10.67 -1.48
N ALA A 153 8.62 11.77 -2.11
CA ALA A 153 8.82 13.10 -1.56
C ALA A 153 7.59 13.98 -1.76
N LEU A 154 7.43 14.97 -0.90
CA LEU A 154 6.35 15.95 -0.95
C LEU A 154 6.93 17.34 -1.18
N MET A 155 6.31 18.11 -2.04
CA MET A 155 6.67 19.52 -2.24
C MET A 155 5.76 20.40 -1.40
N ASP A 156 6.33 21.08 -0.42
CA ASP A 156 5.60 22.07 0.41
C ASP A 156 5.49 23.43 -0.31
N THR A 157 6.10 23.55 -1.48
CA THR A 157 6.02 24.70 -2.39
C THR A 157 5.34 24.29 -3.70
N PRO A 158 4.85 25.25 -4.50
CA PRO A 158 4.29 24.92 -5.81
C PRO A 158 5.30 24.17 -6.68
N LYS A 159 4.81 23.21 -7.46
CA LYS A 159 5.63 22.46 -8.41
C LYS A 159 6.27 23.45 -9.43
N PRO A 160 7.60 23.45 -9.60
CA PRO A 160 8.23 24.31 -10.57
C PRO A 160 7.85 23.93 -12.01
N ASP A 161 7.78 24.95 -12.87
CA ASP A 161 7.61 24.74 -14.30
C ASP A 161 8.80 23.96 -14.86
N GLY A 162 8.53 23.02 -15.75
CA GLY A 162 9.55 22.18 -16.35
C GLY A 162 9.89 20.92 -15.56
N LEU A 163 9.33 20.71 -14.37
CA LEU A 163 9.45 19.44 -13.66
C LEU A 163 8.48 18.43 -14.28
N VAL A 164 9.02 17.42 -14.95
CA VAL A 164 8.24 16.42 -15.69
C VAL A 164 8.70 15.00 -15.36
N GLU A 165 7.78 14.06 -15.49
CA GLU A 165 8.09 12.64 -15.34
C GLU A 165 9.15 12.20 -16.36
N GLY A 166 10.04 11.32 -15.92
CA GLY A 166 11.17 10.83 -16.71
C GLY A 166 12.46 11.63 -16.54
N MET A 167 12.42 12.80 -15.90
CA MET A 167 13.63 13.60 -15.65
C MET A 167 14.63 12.85 -14.79
N ARG A 168 15.90 12.96 -15.13
CA ARG A 168 17.02 12.42 -14.35
C ARG A 168 17.71 13.53 -13.58
N PHE A 169 17.99 13.25 -12.32
CA PHE A 169 18.71 14.12 -11.43
C PHE A 169 20.00 13.45 -10.99
N THR A 170 21.09 14.21 -10.99
CA THR A 170 22.38 13.75 -10.47
C THR A 170 22.61 14.36 -9.09
N GLN A 171 23.16 13.56 -8.18
CA GLN A 171 23.57 14.00 -6.85
C GLN A 171 22.48 14.73 -6.08
N ILE A 172 21.29 14.11 -6.00
CA ILE A 172 20.28 14.59 -5.07
C ILE A 172 20.81 14.40 -3.66
N GLU A 173 20.85 15.48 -2.89
CA GLU A 173 21.21 15.43 -1.48
C GLU A 173 19.98 15.04 -0.66
N LEU A 174 20.12 13.98 0.12
CA LEU A 174 19.14 13.56 1.12
C LEU A 174 19.73 13.84 2.50
N ASP A 175 19.22 14.86 3.18
CA ASP A 175 19.64 15.24 4.53
C ASP A 175 18.69 14.60 5.55
N MET A 176 19.19 13.61 6.27
CA MET A 176 18.44 12.85 7.29
C MET A 176 18.90 13.20 8.70
N GLY A 177 19.39 14.41 8.91
CA GLY A 177 19.79 14.88 10.24
C GLY A 177 20.86 14.00 10.88
N GLY A 178 20.59 13.44 12.06
CA GLY A 178 21.53 12.59 12.79
C GLY A 178 21.95 11.30 12.08
N TRP A 179 21.19 10.85 11.09
CA TRP A 179 21.54 9.68 10.28
C TRP A 179 22.55 10.00 9.17
N GLY A 180 22.77 11.29 8.87
CA GLY A 180 23.75 11.74 7.90
C GLY A 180 23.13 12.29 6.63
N ARG A 181 24.02 12.55 5.68
CA ARG A 181 23.67 13.04 4.33
C ARG A 181 24.07 12.00 3.31
N PHE A 182 23.16 11.76 2.36
CA PHE A 182 23.33 10.78 1.31
C PHE A 182 23.14 11.47 -0.03
N TYR A 183 23.85 10.99 -1.06
CA TYR A 183 23.77 11.54 -2.41
C TYR A 183 23.41 10.44 -3.40
N PHE A 184 22.39 10.68 -4.19
CA PHE A 184 21.88 9.70 -5.16
C PHE A 184 21.64 10.34 -6.51
N ASP A 185 21.90 9.56 -7.55
CA ASP A 185 21.32 9.80 -8.85
C ASP A 185 19.94 9.16 -8.89
N ALA A 186 18.96 9.86 -9.42
CA ALA A 186 17.59 9.35 -9.42
C ALA A 186 16.81 9.83 -10.66
N GLN A 187 15.79 9.07 -11.00
CA GLN A 187 14.83 9.42 -12.04
C GLN A 187 13.47 9.67 -11.41
N LEU A 188 12.86 10.78 -11.77
CA LEU A 188 11.48 11.08 -11.41
C LEU A 188 10.55 10.21 -12.25
N ILE A 189 9.89 9.24 -11.61
CA ILE A 189 9.05 8.25 -12.31
C ILE A 189 7.57 8.59 -12.28
N ALA A 190 7.11 9.35 -11.28
CA ALA A 190 5.72 9.75 -11.18
C ALA A 190 5.55 11.06 -10.42
N ILE A 191 4.60 11.85 -10.88
CA ILE A 191 4.11 13.05 -10.19
C ILE A 191 2.64 12.82 -9.90
N SER A 192 2.26 12.90 -8.62
CA SER A 192 0.89 12.73 -8.15
C SER A 192 0.58 13.79 -7.10
N GLU A 193 -0.57 13.68 -6.48
CA GLU A 193 -0.98 14.58 -5.42
C GLU A 193 -1.37 13.78 -4.18
N ARG A 194 -1.03 14.31 -3.01
CA ARG A 194 -1.51 13.79 -1.73
C ARG A 194 -2.49 14.78 -1.15
N THR A 195 -3.69 14.30 -0.87
CA THR A 195 -4.74 15.11 -0.25
C THR A 195 -4.96 14.65 1.18
N VAL A 196 -4.92 15.59 2.11
CA VAL A 196 -5.20 15.37 3.53
C VAL A 196 -6.19 16.43 4.02
N VAL A 197 -6.99 16.08 5.01
CA VAL A 197 -7.87 17.01 5.69
C VAL A 197 -7.17 17.44 6.98
N ASP A 198 -7.01 18.75 7.18
CA ASP A 198 -6.36 19.28 8.36
C ASP A 198 -7.32 19.36 9.56
N SER A 199 -6.80 19.82 10.70
CA SER A 199 -7.58 19.98 11.94
C SER A 199 -8.72 21.01 11.85
N LYS A 200 -8.69 21.87 10.83
CA LYS A 200 -9.74 22.85 10.53
C LYS A 200 -10.75 22.36 9.50
N ASN A 201 -10.69 21.08 9.14
CA ASN A 201 -11.51 20.46 8.10
C ASN A 201 -11.30 21.04 6.70
N GLU A 202 -10.11 21.62 6.45
CA GLU A 202 -9.70 22.12 5.15
C GLU A 202 -8.93 21.03 4.39
N THR A 203 -9.19 20.92 3.10
CA THR A 203 -8.49 19.96 2.23
C THR A 203 -7.19 20.57 1.72
N ILE A 204 -6.06 19.96 2.06
CA ILE A 204 -4.74 20.36 1.59
C ILE A 204 -4.24 19.33 0.56
N THR A 205 -3.91 19.82 -0.62
CA THR A 205 -3.34 19.00 -1.69
C THR A 205 -1.87 19.35 -1.91
N THR A 206 -1.01 18.36 -1.76
CA THR A 206 0.45 18.52 -1.85
C THR A 206 0.99 17.68 -3.01
N PRO A 207 1.82 18.26 -3.92
CA PRO A 207 2.48 17.49 -4.96
C PRO A 207 3.36 16.39 -4.36
N ARG A 208 3.21 15.17 -4.87
CA ARG A 208 3.99 14.00 -4.48
C ARG A 208 4.86 13.55 -5.64
N LEU A 209 6.15 13.42 -5.39
CA LEU A 209 7.15 12.98 -6.34
C LEU A 209 7.63 11.57 -5.97
N SER A 210 7.69 10.69 -6.95
CA SER A 210 8.25 9.35 -6.79
C SER A 210 9.53 9.24 -7.60
N PHE A 211 10.63 8.90 -6.93
CA PHE A 211 11.95 8.76 -7.53
C PHE A 211 12.42 7.31 -7.47
N ARG A 212 13.06 6.86 -8.55
CA ARG A 212 13.81 5.62 -8.58
C ARG A 212 15.29 5.95 -8.54
N PHE A 213 16.05 5.32 -7.64
CA PHE A 213 17.49 5.48 -7.57
C PHE A 213 18.17 4.84 -8.78
N LEU A 214 19.19 5.50 -9.29
CA LEU A 214 20.04 5.04 -10.37
C LEU A 214 21.43 4.74 -9.81
N ASN A 215 22.03 3.62 -10.22
CA ASN A 215 23.43 3.29 -9.90
C ASN A 215 23.77 3.31 -8.40
N VAL A 216 22.90 2.74 -7.57
CA VAL A 216 23.18 2.60 -6.12
C VAL A 216 24.28 1.57 -5.93
N GLY A 217 25.46 2.03 -5.46
CA GLY A 217 26.58 1.15 -5.16
C GLY A 217 26.38 0.36 -3.86
N PRO A 218 27.13 -0.76 -3.66
CA PRO A 218 27.01 -1.59 -2.46
C PRO A 218 27.24 -0.84 -1.13
N GLY A 219 28.04 0.22 -1.15
CA GLY A 219 28.28 1.06 0.02
C GLY A 219 27.07 1.86 0.45
N ALA A 220 26.43 2.54 -0.50
CA ALA A 220 25.22 3.33 -0.26
C ALA A 220 24.04 2.42 0.16
N GLU A 221 23.93 1.25 -0.46
CA GLU A 221 22.93 0.25 -0.10
C GLU A 221 23.07 -0.19 1.36
N ARG A 222 24.29 -0.49 1.83
CA ARG A 222 24.55 -0.87 3.23
C ARG A 222 24.19 0.24 4.21
N GLU A 223 24.48 1.49 3.85
CA GLU A 223 24.14 2.62 4.71
C GLU A 223 22.63 2.82 4.81
N LEU A 224 21.89 2.66 3.71
CA LEU A 224 20.43 2.73 3.71
C LEU A 224 19.80 1.60 4.52
N GLN A 225 20.40 0.41 4.54
CA GLN A 225 19.89 -0.73 5.31
C GLN A 225 20.03 -0.54 6.83
N ARG A 226 20.84 0.40 7.29
CA ARG A 226 21.02 0.70 8.73
C ARG A 226 19.98 1.68 9.28
N ILE A 227 19.22 2.32 8.41
CA ILE A 227 18.16 3.26 8.78
C ILE A 227 16.87 2.50 9.04
#